data_197fa761787eb0aa094e987e6a1b9a4b
#
_entry.id   197fa761787eb0aa094e987e6a1b9a4b
#
_cell.length_a   1.000
_cell.length_b   1.000
_cell.length_c   1.000
_cell.angle_alpha   90.00
_cell.angle_beta   90.00
_cell.angle_gamma   90.00
#
_symmetry.space_group_name_H-M   'P 1'
#
loop_
_entity.id
_entity.type
_entity.pdbx_description
1 polymer ?
#
loop_
_entity_poly.entity_id
_entity_poly.type
_entity_poly.pdbx_seq_one_letter_code
_entity_poly.pdbx_strand_id
1 'polypeptide(L)'
;MNKNLTATQNDYAYFLPATSGFYSTFIGKQRYGNYVDPARVPASFKNGVESLNYLEPEKGAFYYDHCLYSAGHANLDLNKVDHSEDMFRNRDRSTSWVLGDSGGFQIGKGVWEGDWKNPNCPKAQKKREQVLKWMDSLMDYGMCLDIPAWVARSPAGQKATGITTYAEAVQGTYINNDWFVNNRNGNCKFLNVLQGENHTDADDWYDRMKKYCDPTVYGDRAFNGWAMGGQNMCDVHLVLKRLVALRFDGLLEQGKQDWMHFLGTSKLEWACLLTDIQRAVRKYHNPNFTISFDCASPFLATANGQVYVQTETQDRTKWVYRMLPSIDNKKYSKDTRLFRDAVVQDGHFKNFDNSPIIDGVQIKDVCIYGPGDLNKIGKEGKTSWDSFSYAILMGHNVWMHINAVQEANRQYDLGIVPAMLVEERFDRLFFKDVVEAIFATSSRAEADKVVEEYNKFWQSIIGTRGAVGKKTVNASTQFAKLFDEVEEESVQLEHGEEFTDDEIAKLDELEEGVK
;
A
#
# COMPACT_ATOMS: atom_id res chain seq x y z
N MET A 1 -22.72 9.62 -7.00
CA MET A 1 -21.50 9.08 -6.40
C MET A 1 -20.79 10.19 -5.64
N ASN A 2 -20.30 9.91 -4.45
CA ASN A 2 -19.53 10.87 -3.67
C ASN A 2 -18.15 11.05 -4.34
N LYS A 3 -17.83 12.27 -4.76
CA LYS A 3 -16.53 12.59 -5.35
C LYS A 3 -15.45 12.83 -4.30
N ASN A 4 -15.85 13.07 -3.05
CA ASN A 4 -14.94 13.36 -1.96
C ASN A 4 -14.82 12.12 -1.07
N LEU A 5 -13.72 11.40 -1.23
CA LEU A 5 -13.43 10.17 -0.52
C LEU A 5 -12.37 10.41 0.58
N THR A 6 -12.59 11.40 1.45
CA THR A 6 -11.62 11.69 2.51
C THR A 6 -11.51 10.52 3.50
N ALA A 7 -10.29 10.20 3.91
CA ALA A 7 -10.02 9.08 4.81
C ALA A 7 -10.60 9.26 6.22
N THR A 8 -10.84 10.51 6.62
CA THR A 8 -11.29 10.87 7.98
C THR A 8 -12.79 10.76 8.19
N GLN A 9 -13.59 10.51 7.15
CA GLN A 9 -15.05 10.65 7.23
C GLN A 9 -15.76 9.69 8.20
N ASN A 10 -15.26 8.47 8.36
CA ASN A 10 -16.00 7.39 9.02
C ASN A 10 -15.23 6.66 10.13
N ASP A 11 -14.13 7.22 10.62
CA ASP A 11 -13.29 6.59 11.67
C ASP A 11 -12.71 5.21 11.28
N TYR A 12 -12.58 4.95 9.99
CA TYR A 12 -12.01 3.70 9.47
C TYR A 12 -10.48 3.77 9.43
N ALA A 13 -9.82 2.61 9.45
CA ALA A 13 -8.42 2.51 9.10
C ALA A 13 -8.20 3.02 7.66
N TYR A 14 -7.10 3.74 7.43
CA TYR A 14 -6.89 4.51 6.21
C TYR A 14 -6.22 3.66 5.14
N PHE A 15 -6.90 3.45 4.03
CA PHE A 15 -6.25 2.89 2.84
C PHE A 15 -5.39 3.98 2.18
N LEU A 16 -4.15 3.65 1.87
CA LEU A 16 -3.22 4.50 1.13
C LEU A 16 -2.96 3.88 -0.24
N PRO A 17 -3.47 4.43 -1.34
CA PRO A 17 -3.02 4.01 -2.66
C PRO A 17 -1.49 4.14 -2.74
N ALA A 18 -0.78 3.02 -2.98
CA ALA A 18 0.66 3.04 -3.24
C ALA A 18 0.87 3.52 -4.68
N THR A 19 0.95 4.84 -4.83
CA THR A 19 0.93 5.50 -6.14
C THR A 19 2.13 5.11 -6.97
N SER A 20 1.89 4.59 -8.18
CA SER A 20 2.97 4.20 -9.08
C SER A 20 3.73 5.41 -9.61
N GLY A 21 5.02 5.21 -9.86
CA GLY A 21 5.87 6.22 -10.48
C GLY A 21 5.38 6.61 -11.88
N PHE A 22 4.86 5.64 -12.64
CA PHE A 22 4.21 5.90 -13.92
C PHE A 22 3.06 6.90 -13.82
N TYR A 23 2.12 6.66 -12.90
CA TYR A 23 0.94 7.51 -12.74
C TYR A 23 1.31 8.94 -12.33
N SER A 24 2.19 9.08 -11.34
CA SER A 24 2.64 10.38 -10.88
C SER A 24 3.45 11.13 -11.95
N THR A 25 4.33 10.43 -12.66
CA THR A 25 5.15 10.99 -13.74
C THR A 25 4.27 11.46 -14.90
N PHE A 26 3.26 10.68 -15.28
CA PHE A 26 2.34 11.06 -16.34
C PHE A 26 1.61 12.38 -16.00
N ILE A 27 1.04 12.48 -14.80
CA ILE A 27 0.35 13.69 -14.35
C ILE A 27 1.32 14.88 -14.30
N GLY A 28 2.50 14.71 -13.72
CA GLY A 28 3.49 15.77 -13.57
C GLY A 28 3.98 16.31 -14.91
N LYS A 29 4.32 15.44 -15.85
CA LYS A 29 4.76 15.84 -17.19
C LYS A 29 3.68 16.59 -17.98
N GLN A 30 2.42 16.20 -17.81
CA GLN A 30 1.31 16.86 -18.48
C GLN A 30 1.04 18.27 -17.93
N ARG A 31 1.30 18.48 -16.64
CA ARG A 31 1.06 19.76 -15.97
C ARG A 31 1.91 20.89 -16.54
N TYR A 32 3.11 20.61 -16.99
CA TYR A 32 4.11 21.59 -17.40
C TYR A 32 4.55 21.51 -18.86
N GLY A 33 3.95 20.62 -19.64
CA GLY A 33 4.33 20.45 -21.04
C GLY A 33 3.18 19.98 -21.91
N ASN A 34 3.27 20.25 -23.21
CA ASN A 34 2.31 19.75 -24.21
C ASN A 34 2.59 18.27 -24.55
N TYR A 35 2.64 17.41 -23.54
CA TYR A 35 2.93 16.00 -23.71
C TYR A 35 1.74 15.24 -24.32
N VAL A 36 0.52 15.64 -23.98
CA VAL A 36 -0.71 15.11 -24.57
C VAL A 36 -1.34 16.17 -25.48
N ASP A 37 -1.65 15.78 -26.72
CA ASP A 37 -2.47 16.62 -27.59
C ASP A 37 -3.82 16.89 -26.90
N PRO A 38 -4.26 18.16 -26.78
CA PRO A 38 -5.57 18.48 -26.22
C PRO A 38 -6.73 17.71 -26.83
N ALA A 39 -6.65 17.37 -28.11
CA ALA A 39 -7.66 16.55 -28.82
C ALA A 39 -7.72 15.10 -28.29
N ARG A 40 -6.67 14.62 -27.61
CA ARG A 40 -6.59 13.30 -27.00
C ARG A 40 -7.30 13.23 -25.64
N VAL A 41 -7.46 14.36 -24.98
CA VAL A 41 -8.07 14.42 -23.64
C VAL A 41 -9.56 14.13 -23.75
N PRO A 42 -10.12 13.19 -22.97
CA PRO A 42 -11.56 12.94 -22.97
C PRO A 42 -12.35 14.21 -22.67
N ALA A 43 -13.45 14.42 -23.37
CA ALA A 43 -14.30 15.61 -23.17
C ALA A 43 -14.89 15.73 -21.75
N SER A 44 -14.96 14.60 -21.01
CA SER A 44 -15.36 14.55 -19.62
C SER A 44 -14.32 15.12 -18.63
N PHE A 45 -13.05 15.20 -19.06
CA PHE A 45 -11.96 15.71 -18.22
C PHE A 45 -11.90 17.23 -18.27
N LYS A 46 -12.73 17.88 -17.49
CA LYS A 46 -12.88 19.34 -17.49
C LYS A 46 -11.60 20.10 -17.17
N ASN A 47 -10.71 19.52 -16.40
CA ASN A 47 -9.42 20.09 -16.00
C ASN A 47 -8.25 19.41 -16.75
N GLY A 48 -8.51 18.81 -17.90
CA GLY A 48 -7.49 18.08 -18.64
C GLY A 48 -6.93 16.92 -17.81
N VAL A 49 -5.63 16.69 -17.93
CA VAL A 49 -4.94 15.61 -17.20
C VAL A 49 -4.92 15.80 -15.69
N GLU A 50 -5.07 17.04 -15.20
CA GLU A 50 -5.22 17.31 -13.76
C GLU A 50 -6.46 16.62 -13.16
N SER A 51 -7.45 16.23 -13.97
CA SER A 51 -8.58 15.41 -13.51
C SER A 51 -8.16 14.06 -12.93
N LEU A 52 -6.96 13.57 -13.23
CA LEU A 52 -6.40 12.36 -12.66
C LEU A 52 -5.74 12.58 -11.29
N ASN A 53 -5.40 13.81 -10.92
CA ASN A 53 -4.75 14.10 -9.65
C ASN A 53 -5.75 14.08 -8.49
N TYR A 54 -5.91 12.94 -7.87
CA TYR A 54 -6.86 12.76 -6.78
C TYR A 54 -6.47 13.46 -5.45
N LEU A 55 -5.25 13.98 -5.35
CA LEU A 55 -4.83 14.82 -4.20
C LEU A 55 -5.29 16.28 -4.34
N GLU A 56 -5.83 16.67 -5.50
CA GLU A 56 -6.31 18.00 -5.78
C GLU A 56 -7.84 18.12 -5.61
N PRO A 57 -8.32 18.77 -4.55
CA PRO A 57 -9.74 18.77 -4.23
C PRO A 57 -10.60 19.49 -5.28
N GLU A 58 -10.05 20.48 -5.99
CA GLU A 58 -10.80 21.31 -6.95
C GLU A 58 -10.69 20.79 -8.39
N LYS A 59 -9.54 20.23 -8.77
CA LYS A 59 -9.25 19.85 -10.16
C LYS A 59 -9.41 18.37 -10.42
N GLY A 60 -9.19 17.52 -9.44
CA GLY A 60 -9.36 16.08 -9.54
C GLY A 60 -10.80 15.69 -9.91
N ALA A 61 -10.97 14.66 -10.72
CA ALA A 61 -12.29 14.10 -10.98
C ALA A 61 -12.91 13.51 -9.71
N PHE A 62 -12.08 13.06 -8.79
CA PHE A 62 -12.43 12.76 -7.41
C PHE A 62 -11.31 13.25 -6.49
N TYR A 63 -11.59 13.35 -5.21
CA TYR A 63 -10.64 13.77 -4.20
C TYR A 63 -10.48 12.69 -3.12
N TYR A 64 -9.23 12.36 -2.83
CA TYR A 64 -8.83 11.53 -1.70
C TYR A 64 -7.55 12.09 -1.09
N ASP A 65 -7.58 12.33 0.22
CA ASP A 65 -6.59 13.14 0.91
C ASP A 65 -5.33 12.38 1.36
N HIS A 66 -5.27 11.06 1.19
CA HIS A 66 -4.16 10.23 1.68
C HIS A 66 -3.59 9.33 0.58
N CYS A 67 -2.27 9.17 0.57
CA CYS A 67 -1.59 8.18 -0.27
C CYS A 67 -0.23 7.78 0.29
N LEU A 68 0.37 6.77 -0.35
CA LEU A 68 1.76 6.37 -0.16
C LEU A 68 2.54 6.61 -1.45
N TYR A 69 3.78 7.10 -1.32
CA TYR A 69 4.71 7.20 -2.43
C TYR A 69 6.10 6.70 -2.04
N SER A 70 6.70 5.86 -2.89
CA SER A 70 7.96 5.19 -2.55
C SER A 70 9.17 5.98 -3.04
N ALA A 71 10.21 6.06 -2.20
CA ALA A 71 11.54 6.51 -2.56
C ALA A 71 12.15 5.69 -3.71
N GLY A 72 11.65 4.46 -3.91
CA GLY A 72 12.05 3.60 -5.02
C GLY A 72 11.69 4.16 -6.40
N HIS A 73 10.61 4.92 -6.48
CA HIS A 73 10.14 5.58 -7.71
C HIS A 73 10.59 7.04 -7.79
N ALA A 74 11.02 7.62 -6.67
CA ALA A 74 11.30 9.03 -6.55
C ALA A 74 12.66 9.43 -7.15
N ASN A 75 12.71 10.66 -7.68
CA ASN A 75 13.98 11.34 -7.88
C ASN A 75 14.47 11.90 -6.53
N LEU A 76 15.45 11.25 -5.96
CA LEU A 76 16.00 11.62 -4.65
C LEU A 76 16.96 12.82 -4.70
N ASP A 77 17.29 13.35 -5.90
CA ASP A 77 18.09 14.57 -6.06
C ASP A 77 17.17 15.81 -6.01
N LEU A 78 17.00 16.37 -4.82
CA LEU A 78 16.14 17.54 -4.60
C LEU A 78 16.70 18.84 -5.20
N ASN A 79 17.94 18.85 -5.72
CA ASN A 79 18.50 20.02 -6.39
C ASN A 79 18.03 20.09 -7.86
N LYS A 80 17.48 19.00 -8.39
CA LYS A 80 16.93 18.97 -9.73
C LYS A 80 15.43 19.31 -9.69
N VAL A 81 15.02 20.20 -10.59
CA VAL A 81 13.61 20.38 -10.89
C VAL A 81 13.14 19.12 -11.62
N ASP A 82 12.19 18.43 -11.03
CA ASP A 82 11.62 17.23 -11.61
C ASP A 82 10.09 17.28 -11.52
N HIS A 83 9.47 17.62 -12.63
CA HIS A 83 8.02 17.74 -12.73
C HIS A 83 7.31 16.37 -12.66
N SER A 84 8.03 15.27 -12.81
CA SER A 84 7.45 13.93 -12.67
C SER A 84 6.90 13.64 -11.26
N GLU A 85 7.33 14.40 -10.27
CA GLU A 85 6.87 14.27 -8.88
C GLU A 85 5.96 15.42 -8.41
N ASP A 86 5.50 16.26 -9.31
CA ASP A 86 4.72 17.45 -8.92
C ASP A 86 3.42 17.11 -8.20
N MET A 87 2.86 15.93 -8.42
CA MET A 87 1.73 15.43 -7.64
C MET A 87 2.05 15.41 -6.12
N PHE A 88 3.31 15.21 -5.74
CA PHE A 88 3.78 15.15 -4.35
C PHE A 88 4.56 16.39 -3.93
N ARG A 89 5.47 16.87 -4.76
CA ARG A 89 6.34 18.01 -4.44
C ARG A 89 5.58 19.32 -4.31
N ASN A 90 4.57 19.53 -5.15
CA ASN A 90 3.79 20.78 -5.24
C ASN A 90 2.35 20.62 -4.74
N ARG A 91 2.07 19.55 -3.97
CA ARG A 91 0.76 19.35 -3.36
C ARG A 91 0.47 20.39 -2.28
N ASP A 92 -0.77 20.67 -2.03
CA ASP A 92 -1.19 21.41 -0.84
C ASP A 92 -1.20 20.46 0.37
N ARG A 93 -0.26 20.67 1.29
CA ARG A 93 -0.13 19.87 2.51
C ARG A 93 -1.24 20.11 3.54
N SER A 94 -2.03 21.15 3.36
CA SER A 94 -3.21 21.39 4.21
C SER A 94 -4.40 20.51 3.82
N THR A 95 -4.41 20.01 2.58
CA THR A 95 -5.51 19.20 2.02
C THR A 95 -5.07 17.79 1.63
N SER A 96 -3.80 17.45 1.81
CA SER A 96 -3.26 16.13 1.45
C SER A 96 -2.22 15.64 2.44
N TRP A 97 -2.14 14.33 2.61
CA TRP A 97 -1.23 13.66 3.50
C TRP A 97 -0.53 12.49 2.78
N VAL A 98 0.79 12.43 2.85
CA VAL A 98 1.60 11.44 2.14
C VAL A 98 2.54 10.71 3.07
N LEU A 99 2.47 9.38 3.03
CA LEU A 99 3.45 8.49 3.65
C LEU A 99 4.55 8.17 2.64
N GLY A 100 5.79 8.47 2.99
CA GLY A 100 6.98 8.07 2.23
C GLY A 100 7.38 6.64 2.57
N ASP A 101 7.35 5.74 1.58
CA ASP A 101 8.01 4.43 1.70
C ASP A 101 9.51 4.56 1.48
N SER A 102 10.31 3.87 2.28
CA SER A 102 11.76 4.03 2.30
C SER A 102 12.49 3.38 1.11
N GLY A 103 11.85 2.45 0.42
CA GLY A 103 12.49 1.69 -0.65
C GLY A 103 13.32 0.49 -0.16
N GLY A 104 13.00 -0.09 0.98
CA GLY A 104 13.63 -1.33 1.47
C GLY A 104 13.51 -2.48 0.47
N PHE A 105 12.39 -2.55 -0.25
CA PHE A 105 12.19 -3.53 -1.31
C PHE A 105 13.20 -3.36 -2.46
N GLN A 106 13.52 -2.14 -2.87
CA GLN A 106 14.52 -1.85 -3.90
C GLN A 106 15.94 -2.27 -3.48
N ILE A 107 16.23 -2.22 -2.18
CA ILE A 107 17.47 -2.80 -1.64
C ILE A 107 17.48 -4.31 -1.90
N GLY A 108 16.44 -5.01 -1.49
CA GLY A 108 16.33 -6.45 -1.62
C GLY A 108 16.37 -6.96 -3.06
N LYS A 109 15.77 -6.21 -3.99
CA LYS A 109 15.78 -6.51 -5.43
C LYS A 109 17.07 -6.07 -6.16
N GLY A 110 18.00 -5.42 -5.47
CA GLY A 110 19.27 -4.99 -6.06
C GLY A 110 19.19 -3.75 -6.97
N VAL A 111 18.05 -3.08 -6.98
CA VAL A 111 17.87 -1.81 -7.72
C VAL A 111 18.78 -0.72 -7.13
N TRP A 112 18.95 -0.74 -5.83
CA TRP A 112 19.87 0.18 -5.15
C TRP A 112 21.17 -0.54 -4.80
N GLU A 113 22.19 -0.27 -5.59
CA GLU A 113 23.52 -0.81 -5.39
C GLU A 113 24.14 -0.36 -4.07
N GLY A 114 24.80 -1.28 -3.38
CA GLY A 114 25.56 -1.00 -2.17
C GLY A 114 25.89 -2.27 -1.40
N ASP A 115 26.83 -2.20 -0.49
CA ASP A 115 27.02 -3.21 0.55
C ASP A 115 26.06 -2.91 1.72
N TRP A 116 24.87 -3.48 1.67
CA TRP A 116 23.84 -3.24 2.69
C TRP A 116 24.06 -4.00 3.99
N LYS A 117 25.02 -4.92 4.00
CA LYS A 117 25.57 -5.48 5.24
C LYS A 117 26.33 -4.42 6.02
N ASN A 118 26.96 -3.47 5.31
CA ASN A 118 27.62 -2.30 5.87
C ASN A 118 27.05 -1.02 5.22
N PRO A 119 25.90 -0.49 5.69
CA PRO A 119 25.27 0.71 5.13
C PRO A 119 26.12 1.99 5.23
N ASN A 120 27.26 1.95 5.89
CA ASN A 120 28.24 3.04 5.89
C ASN A 120 29.18 2.99 4.68
N CYS A 121 29.07 2.01 3.79
CA CYS A 121 29.78 2.06 2.52
C CYS A 121 29.29 3.24 1.66
N PRO A 122 30.12 3.83 0.78
CA PRO A 122 29.79 5.10 0.11
C PRO A 122 28.47 5.10 -0.66
N LYS A 123 28.14 3.98 -1.34
CA LYS A 123 26.90 3.87 -2.13
C LYS A 123 25.65 3.81 -1.25
N ALA A 124 25.62 2.93 -0.26
CA ALA A 124 24.51 2.78 0.66
C ALA A 124 24.33 4.03 1.54
N GLN A 125 25.43 4.60 2.04
CA GLN A 125 25.38 5.85 2.79
C GLN A 125 24.76 6.99 1.98
N LYS A 126 25.22 7.21 0.76
CA LYS A 126 24.66 8.24 -0.13
C LYS A 126 23.17 8.03 -0.34
N LYS A 127 22.72 6.79 -0.58
CA LYS A 127 21.31 6.47 -0.79
C LYS A 127 20.49 6.76 0.47
N ARG A 128 20.95 6.32 1.64
CA ARG A 128 20.32 6.58 2.93
C ARG A 128 20.15 8.08 3.21
N GLU A 129 21.20 8.87 2.93
CA GLU A 129 21.17 10.33 3.08
C GLU A 129 20.14 10.98 2.16
N GLN A 130 20.08 10.54 0.91
CA GLN A 130 19.11 11.03 -0.06
C GLN A 130 17.68 10.71 0.35
N VAL A 131 17.40 9.47 0.80
CA VAL A 131 16.08 9.04 1.27
C VAL A 131 15.61 9.88 2.45
N LEU A 132 16.45 10.06 3.48
CA LEU A 132 16.09 10.88 4.63
C LEU A 132 15.79 12.33 4.23
N LYS A 133 16.65 12.94 3.41
CA LYS A 133 16.47 14.32 2.96
C LYS A 133 15.18 14.49 2.15
N TRP A 134 14.88 13.52 1.30
CA TRP A 134 13.66 13.51 0.50
C TRP A 134 12.40 13.42 1.39
N MET A 135 12.39 12.50 2.37
CA MET A 135 11.27 12.37 3.32
C MET A 135 11.11 13.64 4.17
N ASP A 136 12.15 14.11 4.79
CA ASP A 136 12.12 15.31 5.63
C ASP A 136 11.64 16.57 4.88
N SER A 137 11.83 16.60 3.56
CA SER A 137 11.45 17.75 2.73
C SER A 137 10.01 17.65 2.21
N LEU A 138 9.51 16.44 1.91
CA LEU A 138 8.32 16.27 1.10
C LEU A 138 7.19 15.49 1.78
N MET A 139 7.50 14.61 2.75
CA MET A 139 6.52 13.69 3.33
C MET A 139 5.98 14.19 4.67
N ASP A 140 4.76 13.79 5.00
CA ASP A 140 4.19 14.04 6.33
C ASP A 140 4.66 12.98 7.33
N TYR A 141 4.65 11.73 6.88
CA TYR A 141 5.26 10.60 7.56
C TYR A 141 6.20 9.86 6.60
N GLY A 142 7.23 9.21 7.14
CA GLY A 142 8.14 8.37 6.39
C GLY A 142 8.46 7.10 7.15
N MET A 143 8.63 5.98 6.45
CA MET A 143 9.14 4.76 7.05
C MET A 143 10.66 4.84 7.13
N CYS A 144 11.25 4.44 8.25
CA CYS A 144 12.71 4.32 8.35
C CYS A 144 13.25 3.30 7.34
N LEU A 145 14.51 3.48 6.91
CA LEU A 145 15.10 2.61 5.89
C LEU A 145 15.52 1.28 6.50
N ASP A 146 14.61 0.33 6.48
CA ASP A 146 14.87 -1.04 6.90
C ASP A 146 15.46 -1.88 5.76
N ILE A 147 16.09 -2.97 6.14
CA ILE A 147 16.54 -4.02 5.22
C ILE A 147 15.65 -5.22 5.47
N PRO A 148 14.77 -5.59 4.52
CA PRO A 148 13.80 -6.66 4.75
C PRO A 148 14.48 -7.98 5.12
N ALA A 149 13.95 -8.68 6.12
CA ALA A 149 14.53 -9.92 6.63
C ALA A 149 14.61 -11.05 5.57
N TRP A 150 13.67 -11.06 4.61
CA TRP A 150 13.61 -12.05 3.54
C TRP A 150 14.84 -12.05 2.62
N VAL A 151 15.58 -10.93 2.51
CA VAL A 151 16.83 -10.87 1.70
C VAL A 151 17.83 -11.93 2.09
N ALA A 152 17.87 -12.29 3.37
CA ALA A 152 18.80 -13.32 3.88
C ALA A 152 18.47 -14.74 3.39
N ARG A 153 17.25 -14.98 2.91
CA ARG A 153 16.81 -16.29 2.38
C ARG A 153 16.80 -16.36 0.87
N SER A 154 16.64 -15.22 0.21
CA SER A 154 16.61 -15.15 -1.25
C SER A 154 18.02 -15.16 -1.82
N PRO A 155 18.41 -16.12 -2.68
CA PRO A 155 19.71 -16.09 -3.36
C PRO A 155 19.96 -14.81 -4.14
N ALA A 156 18.92 -14.27 -4.78
CA ALA A 156 18.98 -12.99 -5.49
C ALA A 156 19.20 -11.84 -4.51
N GLY A 157 18.46 -11.81 -3.40
CA GLY A 157 18.62 -10.82 -2.33
C GLY A 157 20.00 -10.84 -1.70
N GLN A 158 20.52 -12.04 -1.39
CA GLN A 158 21.88 -12.20 -0.87
C GLN A 158 22.93 -11.65 -1.83
N LYS A 159 22.80 -11.96 -3.13
CA LYS A 159 23.69 -11.46 -4.17
C LYS A 159 23.62 -9.96 -4.30
N ALA A 160 22.41 -9.40 -4.23
CA ALA A 160 22.18 -7.96 -4.39
C ALA A 160 22.70 -7.13 -3.22
N THR A 161 22.58 -7.65 -2.00
CA THR A 161 22.80 -6.89 -0.76
C THR A 161 24.06 -7.25 0.00
N GLY A 162 24.64 -8.41 -0.26
CA GLY A 162 25.72 -9.00 0.54
C GLY A 162 25.26 -9.62 1.87
N ILE A 163 23.94 -9.58 2.16
CA ILE A 163 23.35 -10.08 3.41
C ILE A 163 23.02 -11.57 3.24
N THR A 164 23.52 -12.38 4.15
CA THR A 164 23.34 -13.84 4.11
C THR A 164 22.64 -14.40 5.35
N THR A 165 22.47 -13.57 6.38
CA THR A 165 21.82 -13.95 7.63
C THR A 165 20.83 -12.91 8.10
N TYR A 166 19.81 -13.35 8.85
CA TYR A 166 18.87 -12.46 9.53
C TYR A 166 19.58 -11.41 10.40
N ALA A 167 20.60 -11.83 11.16
CA ALA A 167 21.36 -10.93 12.04
C ALA A 167 22.04 -9.78 11.27
N GLU A 168 22.50 -10.05 10.04
CA GLU A 168 23.09 -9.01 9.17
C GLU A 168 22.03 -8.01 8.68
N ALA A 169 20.81 -8.46 8.35
CA ALA A 169 19.69 -7.57 8.00
C ALA A 169 19.30 -6.66 9.18
N VAL A 170 19.20 -7.24 10.38
CA VAL A 170 18.94 -6.49 11.62
C VAL A 170 20.04 -5.45 11.86
N GLN A 171 21.31 -5.85 11.73
CA GLN A 171 22.45 -4.93 11.98
C GLN A 171 22.49 -3.79 10.95
N GLY A 172 22.21 -4.07 9.69
CA GLY A 172 22.13 -3.03 8.65
C GLY A 172 20.99 -2.05 8.93
N THR A 173 19.82 -2.54 9.31
CA THR A 173 18.68 -1.71 9.70
C THR A 173 18.99 -0.88 10.95
N TYR A 174 19.64 -1.46 11.93
CA TYR A 174 20.08 -0.75 13.13
C TYR A 174 20.98 0.45 12.78
N ILE A 175 21.96 0.27 11.91
CA ILE A 175 22.84 1.35 11.44
C ILE A 175 22.06 2.44 10.72
N ASN A 176 21.07 2.07 9.89
CA ASN A 176 20.22 3.02 9.21
C ASN A 176 19.33 3.80 10.20
N ASN A 177 18.72 3.13 11.17
CA ASN A 177 17.88 3.78 12.18
C ASN A 177 18.67 4.73 13.08
N ASP A 178 19.88 4.33 13.51
CA ASP A 178 20.78 5.20 14.26
C ASP A 178 21.07 6.48 13.47
N TRP A 179 21.31 6.34 12.17
CA TRP A 179 21.58 7.49 11.33
C TRP A 179 20.34 8.37 11.15
N PHE A 180 19.16 7.78 10.88
CA PHE A 180 17.90 8.51 10.73
C PHE A 180 17.54 9.31 11.98
N VAL A 181 17.55 8.67 13.15
CA VAL A 181 17.17 9.33 14.41
C VAL A 181 18.11 10.49 14.79
N ASN A 182 19.38 10.42 14.37
CA ASN A 182 20.37 11.45 14.66
C ASN A 182 20.42 12.57 13.62
N ASN A 183 19.94 12.36 12.40
CA ASN A 183 20.09 13.30 11.29
C ASN A 183 18.77 13.85 10.74
N ARG A 184 17.60 13.36 11.19
CA ARG A 184 16.28 13.92 10.81
C ARG A 184 16.17 15.39 11.25
N ASN A 185 15.45 16.19 10.46
CA ASN A 185 15.26 17.62 10.76
C ASN A 185 13.94 17.91 11.53
N GLY A 186 13.06 16.92 11.70
CA GLY A 186 11.80 17.03 12.43
C GLY A 186 10.58 17.45 11.60
N ASN A 187 10.74 17.74 10.32
CA ASN A 187 9.61 18.09 9.44
C ASN A 187 8.76 16.88 9.05
N CYS A 188 9.38 15.73 8.88
CA CYS A 188 8.72 14.44 8.65
C CYS A 188 8.64 13.66 9.96
N LYS A 189 7.51 13.05 10.24
CA LYS A 189 7.37 12.07 11.33
C LYS A 189 7.75 10.69 10.82
N PHE A 190 8.49 9.91 11.62
CA PHE A 190 9.00 8.61 11.18
C PHE A 190 8.29 7.44 11.86
N LEU A 191 8.03 6.41 11.07
CA LEU A 191 7.56 5.11 11.51
C LEU A 191 8.73 4.13 11.59
N ASN A 192 8.85 3.44 12.71
CA ASN A 192 9.83 2.39 12.92
C ASN A 192 9.33 1.10 12.29
N VAL A 193 10.03 0.58 11.30
CA VAL A 193 9.62 -0.63 10.59
C VAL A 193 9.98 -1.86 11.39
N LEU A 194 8.99 -2.70 11.67
CA LEU A 194 9.14 -3.99 12.32
C LEU A 194 9.12 -5.10 11.28
N GLN A 195 10.14 -5.92 11.28
CA GLN A 195 10.31 -7.07 10.40
C GLN A 195 10.35 -8.37 11.19
N GLY A 196 10.66 -9.46 10.55
CA GLY A 196 10.79 -10.79 11.11
C GLY A 196 10.06 -11.81 10.24
N GLU A 197 10.59 -13.01 10.14
CA GLU A 197 10.05 -14.08 9.29
C GLU A 197 9.26 -15.12 10.08
N ASN A 198 9.31 -15.01 11.41
CA ASN A 198 8.60 -15.83 12.37
C ASN A 198 8.48 -15.05 13.69
N HIS A 199 7.78 -15.59 14.67
CA HIS A 199 7.55 -14.92 15.96
C HIS A 199 8.86 -14.61 16.70
N THR A 200 9.83 -15.53 16.67
CA THR A 200 11.12 -15.34 17.36
C THR A 200 11.92 -14.21 16.72
N ASP A 201 12.02 -14.18 15.41
CA ASP A 201 12.70 -13.11 14.67
C ASP A 201 11.99 -11.76 14.90
N ALA A 202 10.66 -11.76 14.85
CA ALA A 202 9.88 -10.54 15.07
C ALA A 202 10.04 -9.99 16.50
N ASP A 203 10.15 -10.86 17.49
CA ASP A 203 10.41 -10.45 18.88
C ASP A 203 11.83 -9.89 19.05
N ASP A 204 12.85 -10.55 18.46
CA ASP A 204 14.24 -10.04 18.47
C ASP A 204 14.34 -8.69 17.74
N TRP A 205 13.69 -8.56 16.57
CA TRP A 205 13.66 -7.29 15.84
C TRP A 205 13.05 -6.16 16.66
N TYR A 206 11.90 -6.43 17.27
CA TYR A 206 11.23 -5.45 18.14
C TYR A 206 12.12 -5.03 19.29
N ASP A 207 12.71 -5.99 20.01
CA ASP A 207 13.55 -5.70 21.16
C ASP A 207 14.77 -4.84 20.83
N ARG A 208 15.35 -5.03 19.64
CA ARG A 208 16.49 -4.22 19.17
C ARG A 208 16.07 -2.84 18.66
N MET A 209 14.91 -2.74 18.02
CA MET A 209 14.48 -1.51 17.34
C MET A 209 13.59 -0.61 18.18
N LYS A 210 12.93 -1.11 19.23
CA LYS A 210 11.95 -0.34 20.02
C LYS A 210 12.51 0.94 20.63
N LYS A 211 13.79 0.98 20.97
CA LYS A 211 14.44 2.18 21.55
C LYS A 211 14.30 3.42 20.66
N TYR A 212 14.20 3.26 19.35
CA TYR A 212 14.10 4.40 18.43
C TYR A 212 12.76 5.15 18.53
N CYS A 213 11.73 4.51 19.09
CA CYS A 213 10.45 5.16 19.41
C CYS A 213 10.39 5.68 20.86
N ASP A 214 11.42 5.48 21.66
CA ASP A 214 11.44 5.86 23.08
C ASP A 214 11.94 7.28 23.28
N PRO A 215 11.05 8.23 23.66
CA PRO A 215 11.45 9.60 23.94
C PRO A 215 12.40 9.76 25.13
N THR A 216 12.45 8.77 26.02
CA THR A 216 13.42 8.81 27.15
C THR A 216 14.85 8.59 26.67
N VAL A 217 15.02 7.96 25.49
CA VAL A 217 16.32 7.71 24.86
C VAL A 217 16.69 8.82 23.85
N TYR A 218 15.75 9.22 23.00
CA TYR A 218 16.03 10.13 21.89
C TYR A 218 15.31 11.48 21.97
N GLY A 219 14.50 11.73 23.02
CA GLY A 219 13.76 12.99 23.16
C GLY A 219 12.82 13.21 21.95
N ASP A 220 12.80 14.45 21.45
CA ASP A 220 11.97 14.86 20.32
C ASP A 220 12.40 14.23 18.97
N ARG A 221 13.56 13.58 18.93
CA ARG A 221 14.06 12.86 17.75
C ARG A 221 13.53 11.43 17.65
N ALA A 222 12.92 10.90 18.72
CA ALA A 222 12.31 9.58 18.69
C ALA A 222 11.33 9.45 17.52
N PHE A 223 11.23 8.23 16.96
CA PHE A 223 10.27 7.97 15.89
C PHE A 223 8.83 8.04 16.43
N ASN A 224 7.88 8.34 15.56
CA ASN A 224 6.54 8.80 15.92
C ASN A 224 5.46 7.71 15.74
N GLY A 225 5.85 6.48 15.50
CA GLY A 225 4.93 5.36 15.30
C GLY A 225 5.62 4.15 14.69
N TRP A 226 4.83 3.26 14.15
CA TRP A 226 5.26 1.92 13.76
C TRP A 226 4.81 1.58 12.33
N ALA A 227 5.60 0.77 11.62
CA ALA A 227 5.19 0.15 10.38
C ALA A 227 5.36 -1.37 10.49
N MET A 228 4.32 -2.11 10.16
CA MET A 228 4.22 -3.55 10.31
C MET A 228 4.63 -4.22 9.00
N GLY A 229 5.84 -4.75 8.95
CA GLY A 229 6.39 -5.50 7.83
C GLY A 229 6.67 -6.95 8.22
N GLY A 230 7.15 -7.76 7.28
CA GLY A 230 7.44 -9.17 7.52
C GLY A 230 6.22 -9.92 8.05
N GLN A 231 6.44 -10.85 8.97
CA GLN A 231 5.38 -11.63 9.62
C GLN A 231 4.34 -10.74 10.34
N ASN A 232 4.75 -9.55 10.84
CA ASN A 232 3.85 -8.64 11.56
C ASN A 232 2.70 -8.10 10.71
N MET A 233 2.79 -8.11 9.38
CA MET A 233 1.74 -7.57 8.53
C MET A 233 0.64 -8.57 8.18
N CYS A 234 0.83 -9.86 8.42
CA CYS A 234 -0.11 -10.90 7.97
C CYS A 234 -0.51 -11.93 9.04
N ASP A 235 0.09 -11.89 10.22
CA ASP A 235 -0.19 -12.80 11.32
C ASP A 235 -0.90 -12.06 12.45
N VAL A 236 -2.20 -12.25 12.57
CA VAL A 236 -3.04 -11.56 13.57
C VAL A 236 -2.59 -11.86 14.99
N HIS A 237 -2.17 -13.09 15.28
CA HIS A 237 -1.64 -13.45 16.60
C HIS A 237 -0.42 -12.58 16.95
N LEU A 238 0.52 -12.49 16.02
CA LEU A 238 1.73 -11.67 16.21
C LEU A 238 1.39 -10.18 16.30
N VAL A 239 0.46 -9.68 15.48
CA VAL A 239 -0.02 -8.29 15.53
C VAL A 239 -0.55 -7.95 16.92
N LEU A 240 -1.42 -8.79 17.48
CA LEU A 240 -2.01 -8.55 18.81
C LEU A 240 -0.97 -8.65 19.91
N LYS A 241 -0.08 -9.63 19.89
CA LYS A 241 1.07 -9.71 20.81
C LYS A 241 1.93 -8.46 20.75
N ARG A 242 2.21 -7.96 19.56
CA ARG A 242 3.02 -6.77 19.35
C ARG A 242 2.33 -5.53 19.91
N LEU A 243 1.04 -5.35 19.66
CA LEU A 243 0.26 -4.24 20.22
C LEU A 243 0.22 -4.26 21.74
N VAL A 244 0.07 -5.43 22.36
CA VAL A 244 0.15 -5.61 23.81
C VAL A 244 1.53 -5.20 24.32
N ALA A 245 2.61 -5.67 23.67
CA ALA A 245 3.98 -5.29 24.03
C ALA A 245 4.20 -3.78 23.93
N LEU A 246 3.81 -3.16 22.83
CA LEU A 246 3.91 -1.71 22.61
C LEU A 246 3.19 -0.91 23.70
N ARG A 247 1.97 -1.31 24.02
CA ARG A 247 1.17 -0.65 25.07
C ARG A 247 1.87 -0.69 26.44
N PHE A 248 2.30 -1.87 26.88
CA PHE A 248 2.86 -2.04 28.21
C PHE A 248 4.34 -1.66 28.31
N ASP A 249 5.04 -1.53 27.20
CA ASP A 249 6.37 -0.92 27.12
C ASP A 249 6.31 0.63 27.08
N GLY A 250 5.09 1.24 27.05
CA GLY A 250 4.90 2.70 26.95
C GLY A 250 5.28 3.29 25.58
N LEU A 251 5.14 2.49 24.52
CA LEU A 251 5.52 2.84 23.16
C LEU A 251 4.33 2.91 22.20
N LEU A 252 3.14 3.18 22.76
CA LEU A 252 1.89 3.42 22.01
C LEU A 252 1.13 4.63 22.59
N GLU A 253 1.87 5.62 23.08
CA GLU A 253 1.35 6.74 23.86
C GLU A 253 0.83 7.87 22.99
N GLN A 254 -0.27 8.48 23.45
CA GLN A 254 -0.89 9.64 22.79
C GLN A 254 0.11 10.79 22.61
N GLY A 255 0.15 11.34 21.38
CA GLY A 255 1.03 12.44 21.00
C GLY A 255 2.47 12.02 20.75
N LYS A 256 2.79 10.73 20.90
CA LYS A 256 4.14 10.18 20.68
C LYS A 256 4.14 9.14 19.56
N GLN A 257 3.39 8.04 19.72
CA GLN A 257 3.30 6.98 18.73
C GLN A 257 1.83 6.83 18.28
N ASP A 258 1.33 7.83 17.57
CA ASP A 258 -0.08 7.91 17.18
C ASP A 258 -0.39 7.14 15.88
N TRP A 259 0.62 6.71 15.11
CA TRP A 259 0.42 6.13 13.79
C TRP A 259 1.04 4.74 13.65
N MET A 260 0.26 3.82 13.07
CA MET A 260 0.71 2.48 12.70
C MET A 260 0.32 2.17 11.25
N HIS A 261 1.28 1.74 10.45
CA HIS A 261 1.08 1.39 9.06
C HIS A 261 1.26 -0.11 8.83
N PHE A 262 0.36 -0.73 8.06
CA PHE A 262 0.44 -2.13 7.64
C PHE A 262 0.82 -2.20 6.17
N LEU A 263 2.01 -2.71 5.90
CA LEU A 263 2.55 -2.80 4.55
C LEU A 263 1.81 -3.84 3.70
N GLY A 264 1.53 -3.49 2.44
CA GLY A 264 1.08 -4.44 1.42
C GLY A 264 -0.25 -5.15 1.73
N THR A 265 -1.22 -4.47 2.29
CA THR A 265 -2.52 -5.03 2.64
C THR A 265 -3.58 -4.67 1.62
N SER A 266 -4.16 -5.66 0.93
CA SER A 266 -5.16 -5.43 -0.12
C SER A 266 -6.56 -5.98 0.19
N LYS A 267 -6.70 -6.91 1.14
CA LYS A 267 -7.98 -7.57 1.44
C LYS A 267 -8.98 -6.68 2.15
N LEU A 268 -10.23 -6.71 1.69
CA LEU A 268 -11.33 -5.93 2.27
C LEU A 268 -11.65 -6.33 3.70
N GLU A 269 -11.56 -7.62 4.02
CA GLU A 269 -11.78 -8.13 5.37
C GLU A 269 -10.73 -7.61 6.35
N TRP A 270 -9.50 -7.41 5.89
CA TRP A 270 -8.44 -6.80 6.70
C TRP A 270 -8.69 -5.33 6.95
N ALA A 271 -9.30 -4.61 6.04
CA ALA A 271 -9.71 -3.22 6.29
C ALA A 271 -10.65 -3.12 7.51
N CYS A 272 -11.59 -4.06 7.64
CA CYS A 272 -12.47 -4.14 8.80
C CYS A 272 -11.73 -4.56 10.08
N LEU A 273 -10.87 -5.56 9.98
CA LEU A 273 -10.02 -6.03 11.07
C LEU A 273 -9.15 -4.91 11.66
N LEU A 274 -8.49 -4.16 10.79
CA LEU A 274 -7.64 -3.04 11.19
C LEU A 274 -8.46 -1.89 11.79
N THR A 275 -9.67 -1.66 11.30
CA THR A 275 -10.60 -0.70 11.89
C THR A 275 -11.00 -1.08 13.31
N ASP A 276 -11.29 -2.36 13.57
CA ASP A 276 -11.59 -2.84 14.92
C ASP A 276 -10.42 -2.64 15.88
N ILE A 277 -9.20 -2.96 15.44
CA ILE A 277 -7.99 -2.73 16.24
C ILE A 277 -7.83 -1.24 16.54
N GLN A 278 -7.96 -0.37 15.54
CA GLN A 278 -7.88 1.07 15.72
C GLN A 278 -8.89 1.57 16.75
N ARG A 279 -10.14 1.16 16.63
CA ARG A 279 -11.22 1.54 17.54
C ARG A 279 -10.96 1.07 18.97
N ALA A 280 -10.49 -0.17 19.15
CA ALA A 280 -10.17 -0.71 20.48
C ALA A 280 -9.01 0.04 21.14
N VAL A 281 -7.92 0.31 20.40
CA VAL A 281 -6.79 1.10 20.92
C VAL A 281 -7.22 2.52 21.28
N ARG A 282 -8.03 3.17 20.42
CA ARG A 282 -8.57 4.52 20.71
C ARG A 282 -9.42 4.57 21.96
N LYS A 283 -10.26 3.57 22.14
CA LYS A 283 -11.20 3.50 23.28
C LYS A 283 -10.50 3.31 24.61
N TYR A 284 -9.47 2.50 24.65
CA TYR A 284 -8.89 2.03 25.92
C TYR A 284 -7.49 2.56 26.24
N HIS A 285 -6.79 3.16 25.26
CA HIS A 285 -5.41 3.54 25.47
C HIS A 285 -5.00 4.86 24.83
N ASN A 286 -5.02 4.98 23.49
CA ASN A 286 -4.54 6.15 22.77
C ASN A 286 -5.63 6.71 21.84
N PRO A 287 -6.38 7.76 22.22
CA PRO A 287 -7.47 8.32 21.41
C PRO A 287 -7.05 8.84 20.03
N ASN A 288 -5.77 9.16 19.85
CA ASN A 288 -5.23 9.66 18.57
C ASN A 288 -4.76 8.54 17.65
N PHE A 289 -4.74 7.30 18.13
CA PHE A 289 -4.17 6.18 17.39
C PHE A 289 -4.84 6.01 16.04
N THR A 290 -4.02 5.93 15.00
CA THR A 290 -4.47 5.81 13.62
C THR A 290 -3.75 4.65 12.93
N ILE A 291 -4.51 3.80 12.28
CA ILE A 291 -3.99 2.75 11.42
C ILE A 291 -4.14 3.14 9.96
N SER A 292 -3.09 2.91 9.19
CA SER A 292 -3.13 2.93 7.73
C SER A 292 -2.59 1.63 7.14
N PHE A 293 -2.96 1.35 5.90
CA PHE A 293 -2.48 0.21 5.12
C PHE A 293 -2.47 0.58 3.64
N ASP A 294 -1.63 -0.09 2.86
CA ASP A 294 -1.44 0.23 1.45
C ASP A 294 -1.49 -0.99 0.54
N CYS A 295 -1.73 -0.77 -0.73
CA CYS A 295 -1.33 -1.70 -1.77
C CYS A 295 -1.17 -0.99 -3.13
N ALA A 296 -0.38 -1.61 -4.01
CA ALA A 296 -0.19 -1.19 -5.39
C ALA A 296 -1.19 -1.84 -6.36
N SER A 297 -2.05 -2.72 -5.87
CA SER A 297 -2.98 -3.53 -6.69
C SER A 297 -3.79 -2.75 -7.73
N PRO A 298 -4.32 -1.54 -7.47
CA PRO A 298 -5.07 -0.79 -8.48
C PRO A 298 -4.24 -0.44 -9.71
N PHE A 299 -2.98 -0.12 -9.53
CA PHE A 299 -2.05 0.24 -10.60
C PHE A 299 -1.58 -1.01 -11.35
N LEU A 300 -1.21 -2.05 -10.62
CA LEU A 300 -0.76 -3.33 -11.16
C LEU A 300 -1.86 -4.02 -11.98
N ALA A 301 -3.11 -3.97 -11.55
CA ALA A 301 -4.24 -4.49 -12.32
C ALA A 301 -4.28 -3.88 -13.74
N THR A 302 -4.12 -2.57 -13.84
CA THR A 302 -4.08 -1.91 -15.15
C THR A 302 -2.85 -2.31 -15.96
N ALA A 303 -1.66 -2.42 -15.34
CA ALA A 303 -0.47 -2.88 -16.02
C ALA A 303 -0.65 -4.26 -16.67
N ASN A 304 -1.52 -5.09 -16.07
CA ASN A 304 -1.94 -6.39 -16.59
C ASN A 304 -3.16 -6.36 -17.53
N GLY A 305 -3.60 -5.18 -17.91
CA GLY A 305 -4.74 -5.04 -18.80
C GLY A 305 -6.09 -5.24 -18.14
N GLN A 306 -6.17 -5.12 -16.81
CA GLN A 306 -7.38 -5.38 -16.06
C GLN A 306 -8.02 -4.11 -15.49
N VAL A 307 -9.34 -4.09 -15.44
CA VAL A 307 -10.13 -3.02 -14.87
C VAL A 307 -11.05 -3.56 -13.77
N TYR A 308 -11.11 -2.86 -12.65
CA TYR A 308 -12.05 -3.15 -11.59
C TYR A 308 -13.46 -2.81 -12.05
N VAL A 309 -14.38 -3.74 -11.94
CA VAL A 309 -15.75 -3.58 -12.44
C VAL A 309 -16.79 -3.56 -11.33
N GLN A 310 -16.54 -4.28 -10.24
CA GLN A 310 -17.48 -4.39 -9.14
C GLN A 310 -16.78 -4.81 -7.85
N THR A 311 -17.34 -4.39 -6.71
CA THR A 311 -16.97 -4.91 -5.38
C THR A 311 -18.09 -5.84 -4.89
N GLU A 312 -17.73 -7.01 -4.42
CA GLU A 312 -18.68 -8.00 -3.88
C GLU A 312 -18.37 -8.28 -2.41
N THR A 313 -19.33 -7.96 -1.55
CA THR A 313 -19.28 -8.18 -0.08
C THR A 313 -20.45 -9.00 0.43
N GLN A 314 -21.22 -9.64 -0.48
CA GLN A 314 -22.42 -10.41 -0.12
C GLN A 314 -22.09 -11.80 0.38
N ASP A 315 -21.05 -12.43 -0.18
CA ASP A 315 -20.55 -13.71 0.31
C ASP A 315 -19.61 -13.46 1.50
N ARG A 316 -20.07 -13.79 2.69
CA ARG A 316 -19.30 -13.61 3.93
C ARG A 316 -17.99 -14.39 3.97
N THR A 317 -17.87 -15.43 3.15
CA THR A 317 -16.66 -16.26 3.10
C THR A 317 -15.53 -15.62 2.29
N LYS A 318 -15.88 -14.73 1.37
CA LYS A 318 -14.90 -14.07 0.48
C LYS A 318 -15.44 -12.73 -0.02
N TRP A 319 -14.82 -11.65 0.40
CA TRP A 319 -15.05 -10.34 -0.17
C TRP A 319 -14.02 -10.06 -1.27
N VAL A 320 -14.46 -9.53 -2.39
CA VAL A 320 -13.63 -9.48 -3.60
C VAL A 320 -13.80 -8.19 -4.40
N TYR A 321 -12.72 -7.80 -5.06
CA TYR A 321 -12.77 -6.92 -6.22
C TYR A 321 -12.92 -7.77 -7.46
N ARG A 322 -13.96 -7.55 -8.22
CA ARG A 322 -14.11 -8.23 -9.50
C ARG A 322 -13.43 -7.44 -10.60
N MET A 323 -12.51 -8.07 -11.31
CA MET A 323 -11.74 -7.49 -12.38
C MET A 323 -12.04 -8.18 -13.70
N LEU A 324 -11.94 -7.44 -14.80
CA LEU A 324 -12.06 -7.95 -16.16
C LEU A 324 -10.95 -7.42 -17.04
N PRO A 325 -10.53 -8.20 -18.06
CA PRO A 325 -9.73 -7.65 -19.13
C PRO A 325 -10.41 -6.44 -19.75
N SER A 326 -9.70 -5.34 -19.84
CA SER A 326 -10.20 -4.13 -20.49
C SER A 326 -10.18 -4.27 -22.01
N ILE A 327 -10.93 -3.42 -22.69
CA ILE A 327 -11.00 -3.38 -24.14
C ILE A 327 -9.63 -3.02 -24.71
N ASP A 328 -9.05 -3.90 -25.51
CA ASP A 328 -7.78 -3.71 -26.17
C ASP A 328 -7.85 -4.22 -27.61
N ASN A 329 -8.43 -3.42 -28.52
CA ASN A 329 -8.46 -3.76 -29.93
C ASN A 329 -8.59 -2.49 -30.79
N LYS A 330 -7.72 -2.36 -31.79
CA LYS A 330 -7.72 -1.24 -32.77
C LYS A 330 -9.07 -0.93 -33.40
N LYS A 331 -9.92 -1.93 -33.58
CA LYS A 331 -11.27 -1.73 -34.15
C LYS A 331 -12.12 -0.76 -33.36
N TYR A 332 -11.84 -0.61 -32.08
CA TYR A 332 -12.57 0.29 -31.18
C TYR A 332 -12.02 1.72 -31.14
N SER A 333 -10.95 2.03 -31.85
CA SER A 333 -10.31 3.36 -31.85
C SER A 333 -11.21 4.51 -32.34
N LYS A 334 -12.34 4.21 -32.93
CA LYS A 334 -13.37 5.19 -33.35
C LYS A 334 -14.72 4.97 -32.65
N ASP A 335 -14.79 4.09 -31.68
CA ASP A 335 -16.04 3.74 -31.02
C ASP A 335 -16.39 4.83 -29.99
N THR A 336 -17.53 5.49 -30.20
CA THR A 336 -18.02 6.59 -29.37
C THR A 336 -18.98 6.15 -28.25
N ARG A 337 -19.24 4.86 -28.11
CA ARG A 337 -20.03 4.36 -26.97
C ARG A 337 -19.28 4.64 -25.68
N LEU A 338 -20.03 4.80 -24.59
CA LEU A 338 -19.40 4.95 -23.27
C LEU A 338 -18.61 3.69 -22.91
N PHE A 339 -17.45 3.88 -22.33
CA PHE A 339 -16.57 2.79 -21.93
C PHE A 339 -17.27 1.80 -21.00
N ARG A 340 -17.99 2.30 -20.00
CA ARG A 340 -18.75 1.47 -19.04
C ARG A 340 -19.77 0.53 -19.70
N ASP A 341 -20.36 0.92 -20.84
CA ASP A 341 -21.38 0.12 -21.53
C ASP A 341 -20.75 -1.00 -22.36
N ALA A 342 -19.46 -0.91 -22.65
CA ALA A 342 -18.74 -1.79 -23.54
C ALA A 342 -17.73 -2.72 -22.86
N VAL A 343 -17.39 -2.47 -21.61
CA VAL A 343 -16.55 -3.39 -20.80
C VAL A 343 -17.23 -4.73 -20.61
N VAL A 344 -18.55 -4.72 -20.66
CA VAL A 344 -19.40 -5.91 -20.57
C VAL A 344 -19.51 -6.60 -21.95
N GLN A 345 -18.40 -7.07 -22.49
CA GLN A 345 -18.41 -7.66 -23.85
C GLN A 345 -19.13 -9.00 -23.95
N ASP A 346 -19.18 -9.77 -22.87
CA ASP A 346 -19.58 -11.17 -22.92
C ASP A 346 -20.86 -11.49 -22.13
N GLY A 347 -21.55 -10.48 -21.63
CA GLY A 347 -22.72 -10.71 -20.77
C GLY A 347 -22.39 -11.29 -19.39
N HIS A 348 -21.11 -11.42 -19.05
CA HIS A 348 -20.65 -11.90 -17.75
C HIS A 348 -20.82 -10.85 -16.65
N PHE A 349 -20.95 -9.59 -17.01
CA PHE A 349 -21.18 -8.48 -16.10
C PHE A 349 -22.48 -7.78 -16.41
N LYS A 350 -23.38 -7.86 -15.45
CA LYS A 350 -24.62 -7.08 -15.50
C LYS A 350 -24.44 -5.69 -14.90
N ASN A 351 -23.39 -5.49 -14.10
CA ASN A 351 -23.14 -4.25 -13.37
C ASN A 351 -21.68 -3.85 -13.51
N PHE A 352 -21.45 -2.62 -13.87
CA PHE A 352 -20.15 -1.98 -13.86
C PHE A 352 -20.24 -0.76 -12.96
N ASP A 353 -19.46 -0.75 -11.88
CA ASP A 353 -19.40 0.38 -10.96
C ASP A 353 -18.63 1.52 -11.61
N ASN A 354 -19.33 2.62 -11.83
CA ASN A 354 -18.80 3.75 -12.58
C ASN A 354 -18.07 4.72 -11.64
N SER A 355 -16.78 4.97 -11.90
CA SER A 355 -16.03 6.00 -11.18
C SER A 355 -16.19 7.38 -11.82
N PRO A 356 -15.92 8.47 -11.08
CA PRO A 356 -15.85 9.81 -11.67
C PRO A 356 -14.81 9.97 -12.78
N ILE A 357 -13.78 9.12 -12.79
CA ILE A 357 -12.76 9.09 -13.85
C ILE A 357 -13.34 8.55 -15.15
N ILE A 358 -14.05 7.43 -15.08
CA ILE A 358 -14.56 6.75 -16.28
C ILE A 358 -15.89 7.33 -16.77
N ASP A 359 -16.53 8.15 -15.96
CA ASP A 359 -17.82 8.76 -16.30
C ASP A 359 -17.67 9.73 -17.47
N GLY A 360 -18.36 9.43 -18.57
CA GLY A 360 -18.26 10.18 -19.82
C GLY A 360 -17.06 9.82 -20.71
N VAL A 361 -16.18 8.91 -20.29
CA VAL A 361 -15.10 8.37 -21.13
C VAL A 361 -15.70 7.44 -22.18
N GLN A 362 -15.29 7.61 -23.44
CA GLN A 362 -15.71 6.77 -24.56
C GLN A 362 -14.69 5.63 -24.79
N ILE A 363 -15.11 4.56 -25.43
CA ILE A 363 -14.22 3.44 -25.76
C ILE A 363 -12.99 3.92 -26.54
N LYS A 364 -13.18 4.81 -27.52
CA LYS A 364 -12.08 5.39 -28.30
C LYS A 364 -11.04 6.10 -27.42
N ASP A 365 -11.46 6.67 -26.29
CA ASP A 365 -10.56 7.40 -25.39
C ASP A 365 -9.59 6.45 -24.65
N VAL A 366 -9.91 5.17 -24.57
CA VAL A 366 -9.08 4.13 -23.99
C VAL A 366 -8.40 3.27 -25.08
N CYS A 367 -9.05 3.07 -26.23
CA CYS A 367 -8.54 2.26 -27.32
C CYS A 367 -7.87 3.12 -28.42
N ILE A 368 -7.07 4.10 -28.04
CA ILE A 368 -6.32 4.91 -29.01
C ILE A 368 -4.99 4.25 -29.32
N TYR A 369 -4.83 3.95 -30.61
CA TYR A 369 -3.56 3.56 -31.18
C TYR A 369 -2.87 4.84 -31.72
N GLY A 370 -2.18 5.52 -30.80
CA GLY A 370 -1.52 6.79 -31.13
C GLY A 370 -0.07 6.61 -31.56
N PRO A 371 0.41 7.46 -32.46
CA PRO A 371 1.83 7.57 -32.73
C PRO A 371 2.56 8.36 -31.63
N GLY A 372 3.86 8.15 -31.54
CA GLY A 372 4.73 8.97 -30.72
C GLY A 372 4.85 8.53 -29.28
N ASP A 373 5.11 9.49 -28.39
CA ASP A 373 5.50 9.23 -27.00
C ASP A 373 4.42 8.55 -26.15
N LEU A 374 3.15 8.80 -26.44
CA LEU A 374 2.04 8.17 -25.75
C LEU A 374 1.94 6.66 -25.98
N ASN A 375 2.59 6.16 -27.03
CA ASN A 375 2.51 4.76 -27.44
C ASN A 375 3.79 3.96 -27.17
N LYS A 376 4.78 4.58 -26.54
CA LYS A 376 6.06 3.89 -26.23
C LYS A 376 5.89 2.68 -25.33
N ILE A 377 4.87 2.68 -24.52
CA ILE A 377 4.60 1.65 -23.52
C ILE A 377 3.91 0.45 -24.12
N GLY A 378 2.92 0.65 -24.96
CA GLY A 378 2.31 -0.43 -25.70
C GLY A 378 3.24 -0.88 -26.82
N LYS A 379 4.25 -1.68 -26.56
CA LYS A 379 5.18 -2.21 -27.59
C LYS A 379 4.43 -2.41 -28.90
N GLU A 380 4.90 -1.79 -29.98
CA GLU A 380 4.24 -1.75 -31.28
C GLU A 380 3.51 -3.06 -31.63
N GLY A 381 2.19 -3.01 -31.76
CA GLY A 381 1.37 -4.14 -32.16
C GLY A 381 0.86 -5.05 -31.03
N LYS A 382 1.22 -4.83 -29.75
CA LYS A 382 0.75 -5.66 -28.64
C LYS A 382 -0.51 -5.13 -27.94
N THR A 383 -0.67 -3.81 -27.85
CA THR A 383 -1.84 -3.17 -27.23
C THR A 383 -2.29 -1.96 -28.03
N SER A 384 -3.58 -1.62 -27.94
CA SER A 384 -4.13 -0.37 -28.48
C SER A 384 -4.01 0.81 -27.50
N TRP A 385 -3.55 0.56 -26.29
CA TRP A 385 -3.43 1.58 -25.26
C TRP A 385 -2.17 2.41 -25.41
N ASP A 386 -2.33 3.70 -25.19
CA ASP A 386 -1.24 4.64 -24.97
C ASP A 386 -1.07 4.91 -23.46
N SER A 387 -0.10 5.73 -23.09
CA SER A 387 0.16 6.11 -21.69
C SER A 387 -1.07 6.74 -21.02
N PHE A 388 -1.86 7.50 -21.77
CA PHE A 388 -3.06 8.12 -21.22
C PHE A 388 -4.16 7.09 -20.93
N SER A 389 -4.35 6.10 -21.79
CA SER A 389 -5.27 4.99 -21.54
C SER A 389 -4.94 4.27 -20.23
N TYR A 390 -3.65 3.95 -20.01
CA TYR A 390 -3.20 3.38 -18.76
C TYR A 390 -3.50 4.29 -17.56
N ALA A 391 -3.20 5.57 -17.65
CA ALA A 391 -3.44 6.52 -16.57
C ALA A 391 -4.94 6.68 -16.23
N ILE A 392 -5.82 6.70 -17.23
CA ILE A 392 -7.29 6.73 -17.05
C ILE A 392 -7.76 5.48 -16.28
N LEU A 393 -7.32 4.31 -16.73
CA LEU A 393 -7.72 3.05 -16.12
C LEU A 393 -7.15 2.88 -14.70
N MET A 394 -5.90 3.30 -14.47
CA MET A 394 -5.31 3.36 -13.13
C MET A 394 -6.12 4.27 -12.20
N GLY A 395 -6.49 5.47 -12.66
CA GLY A 395 -7.30 6.39 -11.87
C GLY A 395 -8.68 5.81 -11.50
N HIS A 396 -9.31 5.10 -12.44
CA HIS A 396 -10.54 4.37 -12.17
C HIS A 396 -10.34 3.28 -11.11
N ASN A 397 -9.33 2.44 -11.26
CA ASN A 397 -9.04 1.36 -10.33
C ASN A 397 -8.71 1.88 -8.93
N VAL A 398 -7.99 2.99 -8.82
CA VAL A 398 -7.70 3.64 -7.52
C VAL A 398 -8.99 4.07 -6.84
N TRP A 399 -9.88 4.75 -7.56
CA TRP A 399 -11.18 5.16 -7.01
C TRP A 399 -11.99 3.94 -6.55
N MET A 400 -12.05 2.89 -7.37
CA MET A 400 -12.76 1.66 -7.06
C MET A 400 -12.24 1.01 -5.79
N HIS A 401 -10.92 0.96 -5.61
CA HIS A 401 -10.31 0.35 -4.43
C HIS A 401 -10.62 1.16 -3.16
N ILE A 402 -10.44 2.48 -3.20
CA ILE A 402 -10.78 3.36 -2.08
C ILE A 402 -12.26 3.21 -1.68
N ASN A 403 -13.13 3.28 -2.67
CA ASN A 403 -14.57 3.15 -2.44
C ASN A 403 -14.93 1.76 -1.88
N ALA A 404 -14.30 0.69 -2.37
CA ALA A 404 -14.52 -0.66 -1.88
C ALA A 404 -14.10 -0.83 -0.41
N VAL A 405 -12.96 -0.27 0.00
CA VAL A 405 -12.51 -0.29 1.40
C VAL A 405 -13.51 0.44 2.30
N GLN A 406 -14.00 1.60 1.89
CA GLN A 406 -15.00 2.34 2.66
C GLN A 406 -16.33 1.61 2.72
N GLU A 407 -16.77 1.04 1.60
CA GLU A 407 -18.00 0.25 1.55
C GLU A 407 -17.92 -1.03 2.39
N ALA A 408 -16.77 -1.72 2.39
CA ALA A 408 -16.53 -2.89 3.23
C ALA A 408 -16.71 -2.54 4.72
N ASN A 409 -16.09 -1.47 5.19
CA ASN A 409 -16.27 -1.00 6.57
C ASN A 409 -17.72 -0.59 6.86
N ARG A 410 -18.39 0.08 5.91
CA ARG A 410 -19.80 0.44 6.07
C ARG A 410 -20.71 -0.78 6.17
N GLN A 411 -20.49 -1.81 5.35
CA GLN A 411 -21.23 -3.07 5.43
C GLN A 411 -20.97 -3.78 6.76
N TYR A 412 -19.72 -3.76 7.21
CA TYR A 412 -19.34 -4.31 8.50
C TYR A 412 -20.08 -3.62 9.67
N ASP A 413 -20.15 -2.30 9.67
CA ASP A 413 -20.88 -1.52 10.68
C ASP A 413 -22.40 -1.79 10.64
N LEU A 414 -22.95 -2.19 9.49
CA LEU A 414 -24.33 -2.63 9.35
C LEU A 414 -24.56 -4.09 9.78
N GLY A 415 -23.55 -4.78 10.26
CA GLY A 415 -23.64 -6.15 10.77
C GLY A 415 -23.37 -7.24 9.72
N ILE A 416 -22.91 -6.89 8.53
CA ILE A 416 -22.45 -7.86 7.53
C ILE A 416 -20.99 -8.18 7.83
N VAL A 417 -20.76 -9.19 8.66
CA VAL A 417 -19.43 -9.52 9.17
C VAL A 417 -18.79 -10.62 8.31
N PRO A 418 -17.54 -10.40 7.83
CA PRO A 418 -16.79 -11.46 7.16
C PRO A 418 -16.64 -12.71 8.03
N ALA A 419 -16.77 -13.88 7.43
CA ALA A 419 -16.71 -15.15 8.16
C ALA A 419 -15.40 -15.32 8.95
N MET A 420 -14.27 -14.82 8.42
CA MET A 420 -12.98 -14.90 9.11
C MET A 420 -12.91 -14.06 10.39
N LEU A 421 -13.80 -13.10 10.59
CA LEU A 421 -13.87 -12.26 11.78
C LEU A 421 -14.90 -12.77 12.82
N VAL A 422 -15.36 -14.01 12.65
CA VAL A 422 -16.31 -14.68 13.56
C VAL A 422 -15.76 -16.03 13.97
N GLU A 423 -15.66 -16.26 15.28
CA GLU A 423 -15.41 -17.59 15.82
C GLU A 423 -16.76 -18.29 16.08
N GLU A 424 -17.10 -19.24 15.25
CA GLU A 424 -18.42 -19.86 15.29
C GLU A 424 -18.54 -21.01 16.32
N ARG A 425 -17.43 -21.45 16.90
CA ARG A 425 -17.39 -22.59 17.84
C ARG A 425 -17.90 -22.25 19.25
N PHE A 426 -17.97 -20.96 19.59
CA PHE A 426 -18.35 -20.48 20.92
C PHE A 426 -19.35 -19.33 20.79
N ASP A 427 -20.65 -19.63 20.74
CA ASP A 427 -21.74 -18.64 20.79
C ASP A 427 -21.59 -17.39 19.90
N ARG A 428 -20.94 -17.54 18.73
CA ARG A 428 -20.65 -16.45 17.78
C ARG A 428 -19.85 -15.31 18.39
N LEU A 429 -18.63 -15.56 18.74
CA LEU A 429 -17.71 -14.52 19.20
C LEU A 429 -17.16 -13.71 18.01
N PHE A 430 -17.26 -12.41 18.07
CA PHE A 430 -16.75 -11.51 17.05
C PHE A 430 -15.34 -11.05 17.35
N PHE A 431 -14.51 -10.88 16.30
CA PHE A 431 -13.16 -10.37 16.40
C PHE A 431 -13.08 -9.09 17.23
N LYS A 432 -13.96 -8.11 16.95
CA LYS A 432 -14.01 -6.83 17.67
C LYS A 432 -14.14 -6.99 19.17
N ASP A 433 -14.97 -7.96 19.64
CA ASP A 433 -15.23 -8.14 21.06
C ASP A 433 -14.01 -8.70 21.79
N VAL A 434 -13.26 -9.60 21.13
CA VAL A 434 -12.02 -10.14 21.70
C VAL A 434 -10.92 -9.08 21.71
N VAL A 435 -10.78 -8.29 20.65
CA VAL A 435 -9.79 -7.20 20.60
C VAL A 435 -10.11 -6.15 21.66
N GLU A 436 -11.37 -5.78 21.84
CA GLU A 436 -11.77 -4.90 22.94
C GLU A 436 -11.42 -5.50 24.31
N ALA A 437 -11.65 -6.80 24.52
CA ALA A 437 -11.30 -7.47 25.77
C ALA A 437 -9.78 -7.43 26.04
N ILE A 438 -8.94 -7.57 25.02
CA ILE A 438 -7.48 -7.45 25.15
C ILE A 438 -7.10 -6.05 25.65
N PHE A 439 -7.64 -5.00 25.02
CA PHE A 439 -7.30 -3.61 25.38
C PHE A 439 -8.00 -3.10 26.65
N ALA A 440 -9.06 -3.75 27.10
CA ALA A 440 -9.71 -3.43 28.38
C ALA A 440 -8.93 -3.94 29.61
N THR A 441 -7.94 -4.82 29.42
CA THR A 441 -7.11 -5.34 30.53
C THR A 441 -6.26 -4.27 31.20
N SER A 442 -5.93 -4.47 32.46
CA SER A 442 -5.10 -3.55 33.27
C SER A 442 -3.63 -3.94 33.34
N SER A 443 -3.30 -5.18 32.97
CA SER A 443 -1.93 -5.69 33.01
C SER A 443 -1.55 -6.45 31.75
N ARG A 444 -0.24 -6.49 31.46
CA ARG A 444 0.32 -7.25 30.35
C ARG A 444 -0.03 -8.74 30.44
N ALA A 445 0.10 -9.31 31.61
CA ALA A 445 -0.19 -10.74 31.84
C ALA A 445 -1.65 -11.11 31.53
N GLU A 446 -2.60 -10.23 31.89
CA GLU A 446 -4.01 -10.41 31.53
C GLU A 446 -4.23 -10.31 30.02
N ALA A 447 -3.63 -9.31 29.37
CA ALA A 447 -3.74 -9.12 27.93
C ALA A 447 -3.13 -10.31 27.16
N ASP A 448 -1.92 -10.72 27.51
CA ASP A 448 -1.24 -11.88 26.92
C ASP A 448 -2.08 -13.16 27.09
N LYS A 449 -2.70 -13.35 28.27
CA LYS A 449 -3.59 -14.49 28.49
C LYS A 449 -4.77 -14.50 27.53
N VAL A 450 -5.44 -13.37 27.30
CA VAL A 450 -6.56 -13.28 26.35
C VAL A 450 -6.06 -13.58 24.94
N VAL A 451 -4.92 -13.03 24.53
CA VAL A 451 -4.34 -13.28 23.20
C VAL A 451 -4.09 -14.78 22.99
N GLU A 452 -3.49 -15.47 23.98
CA GLU A 452 -3.17 -16.89 23.86
C GLU A 452 -4.42 -17.79 23.94
N GLU A 453 -5.44 -17.41 24.68
CA GLU A 453 -6.71 -18.14 24.79
C GLU A 453 -7.41 -18.29 23.42
N TYR A 454 -7.32 -17.26 22.59
CA TYR A 454 -7.94 -17.22 21.25
C TYR A 454 -6.98 -17.57 20.10
N ASN A 455 -5.82 -18.17 20.38
CA ASN A 455 -4.83 -18.51 19.36
C ASN A 455 -5.40 -19.27 18.16
N LYS A 456 -6.32 -20.22 18.39
CA LYS A 456 -6.96 -20.97 17.28
C LYS A 456 -7.84 -20.07 16.39
N PHE A 457 -8.41 -19.04 16.95
CA PHE A 457 -9.17 -18.05 16.19
C PHE A 457 -8.22 -17.24 15.31
N TRP A 458 -7.12 -16.74 15.86
CA TRP A 458 -6.13 -16.02 15.08
C TRP A 458 -5.57 -16.84 13.91
N GLN A 459 -5.30 -18.11 14.12
CA GLN A 459 -4.83 -19.02 13.09
C GLN A 459 -5.86 -19.31 11.98
N SER A 460 -7.15 -19.07 12.21
CA SER A 460 -8.19 -19.21 11.20
C SER A 460 -8.34 -17.97 10.30
N ILE A 461 -7.75 -16.84 10.69
CA ILE A 461 -7.77 -15.60 9.92
C ILE A 461 -6.74 -15.68 8.80
N ILE A 462 -7.21 -15.52 7.56
CA ILE A 462 -6.35 -15.56 6.38
C ILE A 462 -5.50 -14.29 6.34
N GLY A 463 -4.22 -14.42 6.01
CA GLY A 463 -3.29 -13.29 5.92
C GLY A 463 -3.67 -12.25 4.87
N THR A 464 -3.02 -11.10 4.93
CA THR A 464 -3.30 -9.92 4.09
C THR A 464 -3.06 -10.13 2.62
N ARG A 465 -2.18 -11.07 2.29
CA ARG A 465 -1.81 -11.44 0.92
C ARG A 465 -2.17 -12.88 0.66
N GLY A 466 -2.61 -13.10 -0.52
CA GLY A 466 -3.32 -14.20 -1.04
C GLY A 466 -2.76 -15.56 -0.97
N ALA A 467 -2.46 -16.22 0.07
CA ALA A 467 -2.53 -17.68 0.03
C ALA A 467 -3.99 -18.12 -0.02
N VAL A 468 -4.60 -17.88 -1.16
CA VAL A 468 -6.01 -18.12 -1.38
C VAL A 468 -6.36 -19.58 -1.24
N GLY A 469 -7.44 -19.86 -0.54
CA GLY A 469 -8.01 -21.19 -0.38
C GLY A 469 -7.42 -22.03 0.75
N LYS A 470 -6.46 -21.55 1.53
CA LYS A 470 -5.95 -22.25 2.71
C LYS A 470 -6.44 -21.59 3.98
N LYS A 471 -7.43 -22.18 4.63
CA LYS A 471 -8.03 -21.68 5.88
C LYS A 471 -7.10 -21.86 7.10
N THR A 472 -6.07 -22.66 7.00
CA THR A 472 -5.13 -22.93 8.08
C THR A 472 -3.74 -23.05 7.48
N VAL A 473 -3.06 -21.95 7.36
CA VAL A 473 -1.63 -21.96 7.08
C VAL A 473 -0.95 -21.55 8.36
N ASN A 474 0.05 -22.34 8.78
CA ASN A 474 0.99 -21.83 9.77
C ASN A 474 1.48 -20.47 9.26
N ALA A 475 1.27 -19.42 10.04
CA ALA A 475 1.57 -18.05 9.60
C ALA A 475 3.03 -17.91 9.14
N SER A 476 3.97 -18.62 9.78
CA SER A 476 5.37 -18.64 9.34
C SER A 476 5.56 -19.29 7.97
N THR A 477 4.78 -20.32 7.63
CA THR A 477 4.83 -20.95 6.30
C THR A 477 4.17 -20.04 5.26
N GLN A 478 3.11 -19.35 5.62
CA GLN A 478 2.44 -18.40 4.74
C GLN A 478 3.36 -17.22 4.41
N PHE A 479 4.06 -16.71 5.43
CA PHE A 479 5.00 -15.62 5.25
C PHE A 479 6.24 -16.03 4.41
N ALA A 480 6.82 -17.19 4.68
CA ALA A 480 7.92 -17.70 3.86
C ALA A 480 7.51 -17.85 2.39
N LYS A 481 6.33 -18.45 2.14
CA LYS A 481 5.79 -18.58 0.78
C LYS A 481 5.52 -17.25 0.10
N LEU A 482 5.13 -16.21 0.84
CA LEU A 482 4.89 -14.91 0.29
C LEU A 482 6.09 -14.32 -0.46
N PHE A 483 7.30 -14.63 -0.01
CA PHE A 483 8.54 -14.14 -0.60
C PHE A 483 9.20 -15.15 -1.55
N ASP A 484 8.95 -16.45 -1.36
CA ASP A 484 9.39 -17.49 -2.26
C ASP A 484 8.52 -17.55 -3.53
N GLU A 485 7.21 -17.30 -3.40
CA GLU A 485 6.24 -17.29 -4.51
C GLU A 485 6.33 -16.04 -5.38
N VAL A 486 6.88 -14.94 -4.88
CA VAL A 486 7.24 -13.76 -5.70
C VAL A 486 8.34 -14.10 -6.72
N GLU A 487 9.04 -15.21 -6.53
CA GLU A 487 10.08 -15.66 -7.46
C GLU A 487 9.61 -16.73 -8.46
N GLU A 488 8.50 -17.46 -8.24
CA GLU A 488 8.21 -18.67 -9.03
C GLU A 488 6.76 -18.88 -9.54
N GLU A 489 5.71 -18.22 -9.04
CA GLU A 489 4.35 -18.54 -9.48
C GLU A 489 3.50 -17.31 -9.85
N SER A 490 2.84 -17.41 -11.02
CA SER A 490 1.76 -16.52 -11.42
C SER A 490 0.61 -16.63 -10.42
N VAL A 491 0.36 -15.58 -9.69
CA VAL A 491 -0.83 -15.48 -8.85
C VAL A 491 -2.02 -15.27 -9.77
N GLN A 492 -3.02 -16.11 -9.62
CA GLN A 492 -4.27 -15.94 -10.37
C GLN A 492 -4.95 -14.65 -9.91
N LEU A 493 -5.09 -13.72 -10.82
CA LEU A 493 -5.65 -12.38 -10.59
C LEU A 493 -7.17 -12.37 -10.42
N GLU A 494 -7.80 -13.51 -10.30
CA GLU A 494 -9.20 -13.55 -9.95
C GLU A 494 -9.35 -13.04 -8.52
N HIS A 495 -10.00 -11.89 -8.38
CA HIS A 495 -10.48 -11.40 -7.08
C HIS A 495 -9.51 -10.58 -6.21
N GLY A 496 -8.68 -9.75 -6.79
CA GLY A 496 -7.85 -8.80 -6.03
C GLY A 496 -6.67 -9.47 -5.31
N GLU A 497 -6.17 -10.54 -5.89
CA GLU A 497 -5.00 -11.26 -5.42
C GLU A 497 -3.72 -10.72 -6.07
N GLU A 498 -2.58 -11.14 -5.55
CA GLU A 498 -1.28 -10.56 -5.87
C GLU A 498 -0.85 -10.72 -7.32
N PHE A 499 0.04 -9.85 -7.73
CA PHE A 499 0.62 -9.81 -9.06
C PHE A 499 1.96 -10.53 -9.08
N THR A 500 2.28 -11.15 -10.22
CA THR A 500 3.54 -11.85 -10.46
C THR A 500 4.69 -10.87 -10.72
N ASP A 501 5.92 -11.37 -10.65
CA ASP A 501 7.10 -10.61 -11.05
C ASP A 501 7.02 -10.12 -12.51
N ASP A 502 6.46 -10.92 -13.43
CA ASP A 502 6.23 -10.50 -14.82
C ASP A 502 5.19 -9.38 -14.92
N GLU A 503 4.24 -9.33 -14.03
CA GLU A 503 3.21 -8.30 -13.98
C GLU A 503 3.73 -7.04 -13.31
N ILE A 504 4.56 -7.18 -12.29
CA ILE A 504 5.31 -6.06 -11.69
C ILE A 504 6.29 -5.49 -12.72
N ALA A 505 7.00 -6.33 -13.47
CA ALA A 505 7.90 -5.89 -14.53
C ALA A 505 7.19 -5.10 -15.64
N LYS A 506 5.91 -5.39 -15.93
CA LYS A 506 5.13 -4.57 -16.86
C LYS A 506 4.88 -3.16 -16.34
N LEU A 507 4.65 -3.01 -15.03
CA LEU A 507 4.53 -1.68 -14.44
C LEU A 507 5.85 -0.93 -14.51
N ASP A 508 6.97 -1.60 -14.24
CA ASP A 508 8.31 -1.03 -14.36
C ASP A 508 8.62 -0.63 -15.82
N GLU A 509 8.23 -1.45 -16.81
CA GLU A 509 8.34 -1.08 -18.24
C GLU A 509 7.49 0.17 -18.57
N LEU A 510 6.31 0.29 -17.97
CA LEU A 510 5.46 1.48 -18.13
C LEU A 510 6.14 2.72 -17.53
N GLU A 511 6.77 2.56 -16.38
CA GLU A 511 7.52 3.66 -15.71
C GLU A 511 8.73 4.10 -16.52
N GLU A 512 9.48 3.17 -17.09
CA GLU A 512 10.64 3.48 -17.97
C GLU A 512 10.22 4.18 -19.27
N GLY A 513 9.08 3.81 -19.84
CA GLY A 513 8.56 4.40 -21.06
C GLY A 513 8.14 5.87 -20.93
N VAL A 514 7.95 6.36 -19.70
CA VAL A 514 7.56 7.75 -19.41
C VAL A 514 8.75 8.61 -18.97
N LYS A 515 9.84 7.99 -18.57
CA LYS A 515 11.10 8.70 -18.25
C LYS A 515 11.81 9.15 -19.51
#